data_3c70f82cb5e2da8afd3af579d9fd6f52
#
_entry.id   3c70f82cb5e2da8afd3af579d9fd6f52
#
_cell.length_a   1.000
_cell.length_b   1.000
_cell.length_c   1.000
_cell.angle_alpha   90.00
_cell.angle_beta   90.00
_cell.angle_gamma   90.00
#
_symmetry.space_group_name_H-M   'P 1'
#
loop_
_entity.id
_entity.type
_entity.pdbx_description
1 polymer ?
#
loop_
_entity_poly.entity_id
_entity_poly.type
_entity_poly.pdbx_seq_one_letter_code
_entity_poly.pdbx_strand_id
1 'polypeptide(L)'
;MSSPTLKRFWVITPLCIIPIGSIMQVTPINLPTPRRGTIRTLMSVIANSLKEGNLAPEKEKFHLMTLIHLMGDLHQPMHLGHADDRGGNKHNVIFFNRNSNMHSVWDNALVESAHKWSYAEWQREIDRINESSFEAITAGSVDDWGRDTWEVAEKVYVGTPAGCKISYDYVAEWTPVIEQQFLKGGCRLAALLNSIYGK
;
A
#
# COMPACT_ATOMS: atom_id res chain seq x y z
N MET A 1 14.43 1.60 36.42
CA MET A 1 13.87 0.55 35.55
C MET A 1 13.84 1.12 34.17
N SER A 2 14.83 0.77 33.35
CA SER A 2 15.01 1.30 31.99
C SER A 2 13.98 0.67 31.06
N SER A 3 13.16 1.51 30.43
CA SER A 3 12.24 1.11 29.37
C SER A 3 13.04 0.44 28.22
N PRO A 4 12.62 -0.70 27.68
CA PRO A 4 13.31 -1.30 26.55
C PRO A 4 13.19 -0.37 25.37
N THR A 5 14.32 0.15 24.91
CA THR A 5 14.42 0.94 23.68
C THR A 5 13.94 0.07 22.53
N LEU A 6 12.74 0.33 22.06
CA LEU A 6 12.22 -0.25 20.82
C LEU A 6 13.20 0.07 19.71
N LYS A 7 13.94 -0.94 19.25
CA LYS A 7 14.74 -0.81 18.03
C LYS A 7 13.79 -0.56 16.88
N ARG A 8 13.71 0.70 16.43
CA ARG A 8 12.96 1.09 15.25
C ARG A 8 13.59 0.41 14.03
N PHE A 9 13.02 -0.70 13.59
CA PHE A 9 13.30 -1.22 12.25
C PHE A 9 12.40 -0.48 11.26
N TRP A 10 12.82 0.72 10.88
CA TRP A 10 12.21 1.46 9.79
C TRP A 10 12.66 0.81 8.48
N VAL A 11 11.85 -0.05 7.95
CA VAL A 11 12.00 -0.53 6.58
C VAL A 11 10.73 -0.12 5.85
N ILE A 12 10.63 1.18 5.54
CA ILE A 12 9.85 1.59 4.38
C ILE A 12 10.70 1.15 3.19
N THR A 13 10.62 -0.12 2.85
CA THR A 13 11.29 -0.59 1.65
C THR A 13 10.53 -0.05 0.45
N PRO A 14 11.23 0.48 -0.55
CA PRO A 14 10.67 0.92 -1.84
C PRO A 14 9.93 -0.18 -2.61
N LEU A 15 9.85 -1.37 -2.07
CA LEU A 15 9.21 -2.55 -2.64
C LEU A 15 7.71 -2.38 -2.94
N CYS A 16 7.03 -1.40 -2.32
CA CYS A 16 5.65 -1.08 -2.63
C CYS A 16 5.48 -0.29 -3.95
N ILE A 17 6.57 0.23 -4.53
CA ILE A 17 6.54 1.06 -5.74
C ILE A 17 7.09 0.32 -6.96
N ILE A 18 7.58 -0.92 -6.82
CA ILE A 18 8.05 -1.71 -7.96
C ILE A 18 6.85 -2.18 -8.78
N PRO A 19 6.79 -1.83 -10.07
CA PRO A 19 5.76 -2.38 -10.95
C PRO A 19 5.76 -3.90 -10.89
N ILE A 20 4.61 -4.48 -10.61
CA ILE A 20 4.36 -5.92 -10.40
C ILE A 20 4.93 -6.81 -11.50
N GLY A 21 5.18 -6.28 -12.70
CA GLY A 21 5.72 -7.01 -13.85
C GLY A 21 7.12 -7.62 -13.68
N SER A 22 7.91 -7.17 -12.70
CA SER A 22 9.29 -7.62 -12.54
C SER A 22 9.52 -8.66 -11.45
N ILE A 23 8.55 -8.90 -10.57
CA ILE A 23 8.69 -9.83 -9.43
C ILE A 23 7.98 -11.17 -9.68
N MET A 24 7.06 -11.25 -10.63
CA MET A 24 6.24 -12.44 -10.88
C MET A 24 6.84 -13.44 -11.87
N GLN A 25 8.13 -13.78 -11.74
CA GLN A 25 8.66 -15.06 -12.27
C GLN A 25 8.80 -16.10 -11.16
N VAL A 26 7.89 -16.09 -10.19
CA VAL A 26 7.78 -17.18 -9.22
C VAL A 26 6.62 -18.06 -9.64
N THR A 27 6.90 -19.35 -9.83
CA THR A 27 5.96 -20.42 -10.18
C THR A 27 4.63 -20.26 -9.44
N PRO A 28 3.48 -20.32 -10.12
CA PRO A 28 2.19 -20.11 -9.48
C PRO A 28 1.92 -21.24 -8.48
N ILE A 29 2.02 -20.93 -7.19
CA ILE A 29 1.38 -21.74 -6.18
C ILE A 29 -0.12 -21.48 -6.33
N ASN A 30 -0.91 -22.55 -6.51
CA ASN A 30 -2.38 -22.52 -6.60
C ASN A 30 -2.97 -21.94 -5.29
N LEU A 31 -2.93 -20.62 -5.15
CA LEU A 31 -3.75 -19.91 -4.17
C LEU A 31 -5.11 -19.65 -4.82
N PRO A 32 -6.22 -19.89 -4.11
CA PRO A 32 -7.53 -19.59 -4.65
C PRO A 32 -7.61 -18.10 -5.00
N THR A 33 -8.08 -17.81 -6.21
CA THR A 33 -8.26 -16.44 -6.72
C THR A 33 -9.07 -15.61 -5.73
N PRO A 34 -8.54 -14.50 -5.21
CA PRO A 34 -9.20 -13.76 -4.16
C PRO A 34 -10.50 -13.08 -4.64
N ARG A 35 -11.61 -13.38 -3.99
CA ARG A 35 -12.80 -12.53 -4.05
C ARG A 35 -12.57 -11.27 -3.21
N ARG A 36 -13.24 -10.16 -3.52
CA ARG A 36 -13.16 -8.91 -2.72
C ARG A 36 -13.43 -9.20 -1.24
N GLY A 37 -12.60 -8.72 -0.39
CA GLY A 37 -12.45 -9.11 1.02
C GLY A 37 -11.16 -9.90 1.29
N THR A 38 -10.48 -10.35 0.26
CA THR A 38 -9.44 -11.38 0.32
C THR A 38 -8.06 -10.82 0.66
N ILE A 39 -7.72 -9.56 0.30
CA ILE A 39 -6.43 -8.97 0.72
C ILE A 39 -6.32 -9.03 2.24
N ARG A 40 -7.31 -8.52 2.95
CA ARG A 40 -7.35 -8.49 4.42
C ARG A 40 -7.33 -9.89 5.04
N THR A 41 -8.16 -10.79 4.52
CA THR A 41 -8.18 -12.19 4.99
C THR A 41 -6.86 -12.89 4.73
N LEU A 42 -6.27 -12.71 3.54
CA LEU A 42 -5.00 -13.32 3.18
C LEU A 42 -3.86 -12.77 4.05
N MET A 43 -3.83 -11.46 4.28
CA MET A 43 -2.86 -10.86 5.19
C MET A 43 -2.94 -11.44 6.60
N SER A 44 -4.15 -11.60 7.14
CA SER A 44 -4.35 -12.20 8.48
C SER A 44 -3.87 -13.66 8.53
N VAL A 45 -4.18 -14.45 7.51
CA VAL A 45 -3.73 -15.86 7.42
C VAL A 45 -2.21 -15.94 7.34
N ILE A 46 -1.59 -15.11 6.48
CA ILE A 46 -0.13 -15.09 6.32
C ILE A 46 0.55 -14.61 7.61
N ALA A 47 0.05 -13.54 8.23
CA ALA A 47 0.61 -13.02 9.46
C ALA A 47 0.57 -14.04 10.60
N ASN A 48 -0.55 -14.75 10.76
CA ASN A 48 -0.67 -15.83 11.74
C ASN A 48 0.30 -16.98 11.45
N SER A 49 0.42 -17.40 10.19
CA SER A 49 1.34 -18.47 9.78
C SER A 49 2.82 -18.10 10.03
N LEU A 50 3.20 -16.84 9.80
CA LEU A 50 4.53 -16.33 10.13
C LEU A 50 4.77 -16.28 11.65
N LYS A 51 3.76 -15.89 12.42
CA LYS A 51 3.84 -15.80 13.88
C LYS A 51 3.98 -17.16 14.55
N GLU A 52 3.39 -18.22 14.00
CA GLU A 52 3.53 -19.59 14.46
C GLU A 52 4.97 -20.12 14.32
N GLY A 53 5.76 -19.59 13.37
CA GLY A 53 7.19 -19.84 13.24
C GLY A 53 7.57 -21.25 12.78
N ASN A 54 6.62 -22.06 12.30
CA ASN A 54 6.84 -23.47 11.90
C ASN A 54 6.95 -23.65 10.38
N LEU A 55 7.39 -22.60 9.66
CA LEU A 55 7.50 -22.64 8.21
C LEU A 55 8.91 -23.05 7.77
N ALA A 56 8.99 -23.79 6.66
CA ALA A 56 10.26 -23.98 5.96
C ALA A 56 10.75 -22.60 5.45
N PRO A 57 12.08 -22.36 5.40
CA PRO A 57 12.66 -21.04 5.08
C PRO A 57 12.14 -20.44 3.77
N GLU A 58 11.98 -21.22 2.72
CA GLU A 58 11.47 -20.75 1.43
C GLU A 58 9.99 -20.32 1.50
N LYS A 59 9.19 -21.01 2.32
CA LYS A 59 7.79 -20.68 2.54
C LYS A 59 7.65 -19.44 3.41
N GLU A 60 8.47 -19.30 4.44
CA GLU A 60 8.53 -18.10 5.28
C GLU A 60 8.89 -16.88 4.42
N LYS A 61 9.94 -16.97 3.61
CA LYS A 61 10.34 -15.93 2.66
C LYS A 61 9.20 -15.55 1.73
N PHE A 62 8.52 -16.53 1.14
CA PHE A 62 7.38 -16.29 0.25
C PHE A 62 6.23 -15.56 0.98
N HIS A 63 5.88 -16.02 2.19
CA HIS A 63 4.84 -15.38 3.01
C HIS A 63 5.21 -13.93 3.36
N LEU A 64 6.46 -13.70 3.74
CA LEU A 64 6.95 -12.35 4.06
C LEU A 64 6.86 -11.41 2.84
N MET A 65 7.35 -11.86 1.68
CA MET A 65 7.27 -11.09 0.43
C MET A 65 5.81 -10.79 0.05
N THR A 66 4.93 -11.77 0.19
CA THR A 66 3.49 -11.60 -0.08
C THR A 66 2.86 -10.61 0.90
N LEU A 67 3.19 -10.67 2.18
CA LEU A 67 2.67 -9.75 3.19
C LEU A 67 3.09 -8.30 2.91
N ILE A 68 4.35 -8.08 2.53
CA ILE A 68 4.87 -6.77 2.14
C ILE A 68 4.09 -6.23 0.93
N HIS A 69 3.91 -7.05 -0.09
CA HIS A 69 3.15 -6.69 -1.30
C HIS A 69 1.70 -6.32 -0.97
N LEU A 70 1.01 -7.17 -0.24
CA LEU A 70 -0.40 -6.94 0.14
C LEU A 70 -0.58 -5.71 1.03
N MET A 71 0.42 -5.36 1.84
CA MET A 71 0.39 -4.11 2.61
C MET A 71 0.47 -2.89 1.69
N GLY A 72 1.26 -2.95 0.63
CA GLY A 72 1.29 -1.91 -0.40
C GLY A 72 -0.06 -1.79 -1.10
N ASP A 73 -0.62 -2.91 -1.58
CA ASP A 73 -1.92 -2.95 -2.24
C ASP A 73 -3.05 -2.42 -1.34
N LEU A 74 -3.00 -2.73 -0.04
CA LEU A 74 -3.98 -2.24 0.94
C LEU A 74 -3.98 -0.71 1.04
N HIS A 75 -2.89 -0.04 0.72
CA HIS A 75 -2.76 1.42 0.81
C HIS A 75 -2.84 2.13 -0.54
N GLN A 76 -3.06 1.39 -1.63
CA GLN A 76 -3.35 1.96 -2.95
C GLN A 76 -4.87 2.08 -3.13
N PRO A 77 -5.43 3.31 -3.21
CA PRO A 77 -6.88 3.52 -3.20
C PRO A 77 -7.63 2.74 -4.29
N MET A 78 -7.09 2.65 -5.51
CA MET A 78 -7.77 1.96 -6.61
C MET A 78 -7.76 0.43 -6.44
N HIS A 79 -6.85 -0.15 -5.66
CA HIS A 79 -6.90 -1.58 -5.30
C HIS A 79 -8.11 -1.91 -4.41
N LEU A 80 -8.65 -0.92 -3.69
CA LEU A 80 -9.87 -1.02 -2.90
C LEU A 80 -11.07 -0.33 -3.58
N GLY A 81 -10.92 0.12 -4.82
CA GLY A 81 -11.94 0.79 -5.59
C GLY A 81 -13.14 -0.09 -5.98
N HIS A 82 -14.03 0.42 -6.83
CA HIS A 82 -15.29 -0.22 -7.19
C HIS A 82 -15.09 -1.50 -8.02
N ALA A 83 -15.97 -2.51 -7.81
CA ALA A 83 -15.88 -3.81 -8.48
C ALA A 83 -16.27 -3.77 -9.96
N ASP A 84 -17.30 -3.03 -10.25
CA ASP A 84 -17.92 -2.90 -11.56
C ASP A 84 -16.98 -2.25 -12.58
N ASP A 85 -16.11 -1.34 -12.13
CA ASP A 85 -15.07 -0.71 -12.94
C ASP A 85 -13.69 -1.36 -12.79
N ARG A 86 -13.57 -2.45 -12.03
CA ARG A 86 -12.33 -3.18 -11.73
C ARG A 86 -11.28 -2.31 -11.00
N GLY A 87 -11.72 -1.54 -10.00
CA GLY A 87 -10.84 -0.67 -9.26
C GLY A 87 -10.26 0.45 -10.11
N GLY A 88 -11.09 1.14 -10.88
CA GLY A 88 -10.67 2.26 -11.73
C GLY A 88 -10.08 1.89 -13.08
N ASN A 89 -9.93 0.58 -13.41
CA ASN A 89 -9.42 0.18 -14.73
C ASN A 89 -10.36 0.53 -15.90
N LYS A 90 -11.66 0.62 -15.62
CA LYS A 90 -12.66 1.08 -16.59
C LYS A 90 -13.07 2.54 -16.42
N HIS A 91 -12.52 3.22 -15.42
CA HIS A 91 -12.76 4.64 -15.16
C HIS A 91 -11.75 5.46 -15.96
N ASN A 92 -12.10 5.76 -17.21
CA ASN A 92 -11.21 6.45 -18.14
C ASN A 92 -11.07 7.94 -17.75
N VAL A 93 -9.87 8.46 -17.90
CA VAL A 93 -9.53 9.89 -17.71
C VAL A 93 -8.50 10.32 -18.77
N ILE A 94 -8.29 11.62 -18.89
CA ILE A 94 -7.24 12.19 -19.74
C ILE A 94 -6.20 12.82 -18.81
N PHE A 95 -5.06 12.15 -18.62
CA PHE A 95 -3.96 12.60 -17.76
C PHE A 95 -2.88 13.26 -18.61
N PHE A 96 -2.62 14.56 -18.40
CA PHE A 96 -1.69 15.38 -19.21
C PHE A 96 -1.89 15.18 -20.73
N ASN A 97 -3.15 15.30 -21.19
CA ASN A 97 -3.57 15.11 -22.60
C ASN A 97 -3.36 13.69 -23.17
N ARG A 98 -3.12 12.67 -22.34
CA ARG A 98 -3.02 11.27 -22.73
C ARG A 98 -4.18 10.48 -22.15
N ASN A 99 -4.78 9.62 -22.96
CA ASN A 99 -5.79 8.70 -22.48
C ASN A 99 -5.20 7.75 -21.45
N SER A 100 -5.87 7.61 -20.31
CA SER A 100 -5.49 6.73 -19.21
C SER A 100 -6.74 6.24 -18.48
N ASN A 101 -6.55 5.54 -17.39
CA ASN A 101 -7.60 5.19 -16.44
C ASN A 101 -7.13 5.47 -15.01
N MET A 102 -8.06 5.57 -14.08
CA MET A 102 -7.77 5.93 -12.69
C MET A 102 -6.82 4.95 -12.01
N HIS A 103 -6.93 3.65 -12.30
CA HIS A 103 -6.02 2.65 -11.75
C HIS A 103 -4.57 2.94 -12.15
N SER A 104 -4.30 3.08 -13.45
CA SER A 104 -2.95 3.37 -13.95
C SER A 104 -2.42 4.73 -13.50
N VAL A 105 -3.29 5.73 -13.33
CA VAL A 105 -2.89 7.04 -12.79
C VAL A 105 -2.38 6.86 -11.36
N TRP A 106 -3.13 6.18 -10.49
CA TRP A 106 -2.77 6.00 -9.09
C TRP A 106 -1.64 5.00 -8.86
N ASP A 107 -1.47 3.99 -9.71
CA ASP A 107 -0.36 3.03 -9.60
C ASP A 107 1.00 3.65 -9.95
N ASN A 108 1.02 4.55 -10.93
CA ASN A 108 2.29 5.01 -11.49
C ASN A 108 2.33 6.51 -11.78
N ALA A 109 1.48 6.99 -12.68
CA ALA A 109 1.63 8.29 -13.31
C ALA A 109 1.54 9.46 -12.31
N LEU A 110 0.70 9.35 -11.31
CA LEU A 110 0.52 10.35 -10.26
C LEU A 110 1.72 10.36 -9.32
N VAL A 111 2.22 9.21 -8.90
CA VAL A 111 3.40 9.08 -8.04
C VAL A 111 4.64 9.66 -8.74
N GLU A 112 4.84 9.32 -10.02
CA GLU A 112 5.95 9.84 -10.81
C GLU A 112 5.85 11.36 -11.05
N SER A 113 4.63 11.89 -11.07
CA SER A 113 4.37 13.32 -11.27
C SER A 113 4.46 14.14 -9.98
N ALA A 114 4.20 13.53 -8.82
CA ALA A 114 4.21 14.17 -7.52
C ALA A 114 5.60 14.70 -7.16
N HIS A 115 6.59 13.82 -7.21
CA HIS A 115 7.99 14.14 -6.93
C HIS A 115 8.92 13.38 -7.87
N LYS A 116 10.07 13.98 -8.18
CA LYS A 116 11.15 13.31 -8.91
C LYS A 116 12.14 12.64 -7.97
N TRP A 117 11.66 12.14 -6.85
CA TRP A 117 12.47 11.55 -5.81
C TRP A 117 12.82 10.09 -6.11
N SER A 118 14.04 9.71 -5.75
CA SER A 118 14.40 8.30 -5.59
C SER A 118 13.66 7.68 -4.40
N TYR A 119 13.64 6.37 -4.30
CA TYR A 119 13.03 5.67 -3.17
C TYR A 119 13.59 6.09 -1.81
N ALA A 120 14.90 6.32 -1.73
CA ALA A 120 15.54 6.79 -0.50
C ALA A 120 15.13 8.23 -0.14
N GLU A 121 14.88 9.08 -1.12
CA GLU A 121 14.36 10.42 -0.90
C GLU A 121 12.91 10.38 -0.45
N TRP A 122 12.06 9.58 -1.08
CA TRP A 122 10.69 9.35 -0.62
C TRP A 122 10.67 8.96 0.86
N GLN A 123 11.45 7.94 1.24
CA GLN A 123 11.54 7.50 2.63
C GLN A 123 11.96 8.64 3.56
N ARG A 124 13.05 9.32 3.25
CA ARG A 124 13.60 10.38 4.11
C ARG A 124 12.63 11.56 4.28
N GLU A 125 11.89 11.91 3.22
CA GLU A 125 11.04 13.10 3.24
C GLU A 125 9.70 12.83 3.94
N ILE A 126 9.13 11.63 3.83
CA ILE A 126 7.84 11.31 4.46
C ILE A 126 7.98 10.71 5.87
N ASP A 127 9.10 10.07 6.21
CA ASP A 127 9.32 9.42 7.51
C ASP A 127 9.87 10.40 8.56
N ARG A 128 9.14 11.48 8.81
CA ARG A 128 9.49 12.52 9.79
C ARG A 128 8.49 12.60 10.93
N ILE A 129 8.00 11.47 11.38
CA ILE A 129 6.99 11.38 12.43
C ILE A 129 7.60 11.05 13.80
N ASN A 130 6.93 11.48 14.85
CA ASN A 130 7.23 11.11 16.21
C ASN A 130 6.49 9.82 16.63
N GLU A 131 6.77 9.34 17.85
CA GLU A 131 6.20 8.11 18.39
C GLU A 131 4.68 8.17 18.50
N SER A 132 4.12 9.27 18.98
CA SER A 132 2.66 9.41 19.10
C SER A 132 1.94 9.39 17.75
N SER A 133 2.56 9.95 16.72
CA SER A 133 2.04 9.86 15.34
C SER A 133 2.11 8.43 14.80
N PHE A 134 3.20 7.70 15.10
CA PHE A 134 3.31 6.30 14.72
C PHE A 134 2.22 5.45 15.39
N GLU A 135 2.00 5.62 16.69
CA GLU A 135 0.94 4.92 17.43
C GLU A 135 -0.44 5.21 16.84
N ALA A 136 -0.73 6.48 16.54
CA ALA A 136 -1.99 6.87 15.92
C ALA A 136 -2.19 6.24 14.51
N ILE A 137 -1.15 6.23 13.68
CA ILE A 137 -1.19 5.64 12.33
C ILE A 137 -1.40 4.13 12.38
N THR A 138 -0.79 3.45 13.34
CA THR A 138 -0.80 1.98 13.45
C THR A 138 -1.96 1.45 14.27
N ALA A 139 -2.74 2.32 14.90
CA ALA A 139 -3.93 1.93 15.64
C ALA A 139 -4.94 1.17 14.77
N GLY A 140 -5.71 0.29 15.40
CA GLY A 140 -6.73 -0.50 14.74
C GLY A 140 -6.22 -1.81 14.13
N SER A 141 -6.98 -2.36 13.22
CA SER A 141 -6.77 -3.64 12.56
C SER A 141 -6.54 -3.46 11.06
N VAL A 142 -6.14 -4.54 10.38
CA VAL A 142 -6.04 -4.57 8.90
C VAL A 142 -7.38 -4.19 8.24
N ASP A 143 -8.51 -4.53 8.87
CA ASP A 143 -9.83 -4.14 8.39
C ASP A 143 -10.08 -2.64 8.50
N ASP A 144 -9.65 -2.02 9.60
CA ASP A 144 -9.75 -0.57 9.80
C ASP A 144 -8.85 0.16 8.81
N TRP A 145 -7.62 -0.33 8.59
CA TRP A 145 -6.69 0.23 7.61
C TRP A 145 -7.22 0.15 6.17
N GLY A 146 -7.86 -0.98 5.83
CA GLY A 146 -8.52 -1.12 4.54
C GLY A 146 -9.70 -0.16 4.37
N ARG A 147 -10.45 0.11 5.43
CA ARG A 147 -11.54 1.10 5.42
C ARG A 147 -11.01 2.51 5.19
N ASP A 148 -9.93 2.89 5.89
CA ASP A 148 -9.26 4.18 5.67
C ASP A 148 -8.91 4.40 4.19
N THR A 149 -8.32 3.38 3.55
CA THR A 149 -7.92 3.49 2.14
C THR A 149 -9.12 3.50 1.20
N TRP A 150 -10.16 2.72 1.51
CA TRP A 150 -11.42 2.75 0.75
C TRP A 150 -12.09 4.13 0.81
N GLU A 151 -12.07 4.82 1.95
CA GLU A 151 -12.59 6.19 2.08
C GLU A 151 -11.81 7.18 1.20
N VAL A 152 -10.52 6.96 1.01
CA VAL A 152 -9.72 7.72 0.04
C VAL A 152 -10.17 7.42 -1.38
N ALA A 153 -10.40 6.15 -1.73
CA ALA A 153 -10.90 5.76 -3.04
C ALA A 153 -12.23 6.44 -3.38
N GLU A 154 -13.18 6.47 -2.43
CA GLU A 154 -14.46 7.14 -2.61
C GLU A 154 -14.29 8.64 -2.92
N LYS A 155 -13.39 9.32 -2.22
CA LYS A 155 -13.09 10.74 -2.49
C LYS A 155 -12.50 10.93 -3.89
N VAL A 156 -11.62 10.02 -4.33
CA VAL A 156 -11.05 10.03 -5.67
C VAL A 156 -12.15 9.89 -6.73
N TYR A 157 -13.07 8.93 -6.57
CA TYR A 157 -14.18 8.75 -7.50
C TYR A 157 -15.10 9.96 -7.58
N VAL A 158 -15.45 10.55 -6.43
CA VAL A 158 -16.29 11.75 -6.37
C VAL A 158 -15.60 12.95 -7.02
N GLY A 159 -14.31 13.14 -6.75
CA GLY A 159 -13.52 14.27 -7.27
C GLY A 159 -13.10 14.14 -8.73
N THR A 160 -13.20 12.93 -9.31
CA THR A 160 -12.65 12.64 -10.65
C THR A 160 -13.68 11.93 -11.52
N PRO A 161 -14.67 12.64 -12.09
CA PRO A 161 -15.64 12.02 -13.01
C PRO A 161 -14.98 11.35 -14.23
N ALA A 162 -15.57 10.26 -14.71
CA ALA A 162 -15.08 9.57 -15.90
C ALA A 162 -15.04 10.51 -17.13
N GLY A 163 -13.95 10.43 -17.88
CA GLY A 163 -13.72 11.27 -19.06
C GLY A 163 -13.15 12.65 -18.78
N CYS A 164 -12.96 13.03 -17.50
CA CYS A 164 -12.40 14.33 -17.17
C CYS A 164 -10.91 14.44 -17.57
N LYS A 165 -10.46 15.69 -17.73
CA LYS A 165 -9.04 16.03 -17.93
C LYS A 165 -8.44 16.41 -16.60
N ILE A 166 -7.36 15.75 -16.23
CA ILE A 166 -6.61 15.98 -15.00
C ILE A 166 -5.13 16.24 -15.33
N SER A 167 -4.50 17.12 -14.58
CA SER A 167 -3.12 17.53 -14.80
C SER A 167 -2.48 18.07 -13.52
N TYR A 168 -1.77 19.20 -13.59
CA TYR A 168 -1.01 19.77 -12.46
C TYR A 168 -1.85 20.02 -11.21
N ASP A 169 -3.06 20.52 -11.35
CA ASP A 169 -3.95 20.81 -10.21
C ASP A 169 -4.30 19.51 -9.48
N TYR A 170 -4.60 18.45 -10.23
CA TYR A 170 -4.86 17.12 -9.70
C TYR A 170 -3.64 16.54 -8.98
N VAL A 171 -2.45 16.68 -9.59
CA VAL A 171 -1.20 16.24 -8.95
C VAL A 171 -0.98 17.00 -7.64
N ALA A 172 -1.15 18.32 -7.64
CA ALA A 172 -0.98 19.13 -6.44
C ALA A 172 -1.97 18.76 -5.33
N GLU A 173 -3.23 18.52 -5.68
CA GLU A 173 -4.28 18.12 -4.75
C GLU A 173 -3.99 16.77 -4.09
N TRP A 174 -3.56 15.77 -4.88
CA TRP A 174 -3.45 14.39 -4.41
C TRP A 174 -2.04 13.99 -3.94
N THR A 175 -1.00 14.77 -4.18
CA THR A 175 0.35 14.50 -3.67
C THR A 175 0.39 14.29 -2.15
N PRO A 176 -0.22 15.15 -1.31
CA PRO A 176 -0.23 14.92 0.13
C PRO A 176 -0.93 13.63 0.55
N VAL A 177 -1.93 13.19 -0.23
CA VAL A 177 -2.65 11.94 0.04
C VAL A 177 -1.77 10.73 -0.29
N ILE A 178 -1.01 10.77 -1.39
CA ILE A 178 -0.03 9.72 -1.74
C ILE A 178 1.02 9.61 -0.64
N GLU A 179 1.58 10.73 -0.19
CA GLU A 179 2.56 10.77 0.90
C GLU A 179 2.02 10.11 2.16
N GLN A 180 0.77 10.42 2.52
CA GLN A 180 0.09 9.81 3.67
C GLN A 180 -0.16 8.31 3.49
N GLN A 181 -0.53 7.85 2.30
CA GLN A 181 -0.74 6.42 2.03
C GLN A 181 0.59 5.64 2.12
N PHE A 182 1.67 6.18 1.60
CA PHE A 182 2.99 5.58 1.72
C PHE A 182 3.46 5.53 3.17
N LEU A 183 3.31 6.62 3.92
CA LEU A 183 3.65 6.67 5.34
C LEU A 183 2.84 5.65 6.15
N LYS A 184 1.51 5.62 5.96
CA LYS A 184 0.62 4.66 6.61
C LYS A 184 1.02 3.22 6.29
N GLY A 185 1.26 2.91 5.02
CA GLY A 185 1.66 1.57 4.57
C GLY A 185 2.96 1.12 5.23
N GLY A 186 3.96 1.98 5.27
CA GLY A 186 5.24 1.71 5.92
C GLY A 186 5.13 1.51 7.43
N CYS A 187 4.45 2.42 8.14
CA CYS A 187 4.26 2.32 9.59
C CYS A 187 3.46 1.06 9.99
N ARG A 188 2.37 0.77 9.28
CA ARG A 188 1.51 -0.38 9.52
C ARG A 188 2.22 -1.70 9.21
N LEU A 189 3.03 -1.74 8.16
CA LEU A 189 3.91 -2.88 7.89
C LEU A 189 4.90 -3.10 9.02
N ALA A 190 5.59 -2.05 9.46
CA ALA A 190 6.54 -2.15 10.57
C ALA A 190 5.88 -2.64 11.86
N ALA A 191 4.70 -2.11 12.21
CA ALA A 191 3.94 -2.56 13.37
C ALA A 191 3.54 -4.04 13.26
N LEU A 192 3.07 -4.47 12.09
CA LEU A 192 2.69 -5.86 11.84
C LEU A 192 3.89 -6.81 11.93
N LEU A 193 5.02 -6.46 11.32
CA LEU A 193 6.26 -7.25 11.40
C LEU A 193 6.80 -7.32 12.83
N ASN A 194 6.74 -6.22 13.59
CA ASN A 194 7.10 -6.22 15.01
C ASN A 194 6.19 -7.14 15.83
N SER A 195 4.90 -7.24 15.49
CA SER A 195 3.97 -8.15 16.17
C SER A 195 4.25 -9.63 15.85
N ILE A 196 4.89 -9.92 14.72
CA ILE A 196 5.26 -11.26 14.27
C ILE A 196 6.63 -11.68 14.83
N TYR A 197 7.63 -10.83 14.69
CA TYR A 197 9.04 -11.14 14.96
C TYR A 197 9.62 -10.42 16.19
N GLY A 198 8.94 -9.42 16.73
CA GLY A 198 9.37 -8.69 17.92
C GLY A 198 9.21 -9.58 19.16
N LYS A 199 10.35 -10.02 19.73
CA LYS A 199 10.44 -10.74 21.01
C LYS A 199 10.87 -9.78 22.10
#